data_8a430a7527e2297f386c698c1f322dca
#
_entry.id   8a430a7527e2297f386c698c1f322dca
#
_cell.length_a   1.000
_cell.length_b   1.000
_cell.length_c   1.000
_cell.angle_alpha   90.00
_cell.angle_beta   90.00
_cell.angle_gamma   90.00
#
_symmetry.space_group_name_H-M   'P 1'
#
loop_
_entity.id
_entity.type
_entity.pdbx_description
1 polymer ?
#
loop_
_entity_poly.entity_id
_entity_poly.type
_entity_poly.pdbx_seq_one_letter_code
_entity_poly.pdbx_strand_id
1 'polypeptide(L)'
;MNKGLCSVFLFFIICVSCGYPQQYTEIINGGGKVYFCINPKDRQIVLPVQLNDSITARLGFDTGGQFVLDSMFCATHSSIKHRLFSDAQLRNGSGWANFLVTCSIYSNAPIVRVGKVSLKYDVTQIMNWKWYMNSSSEGMFNIPPNDTMHVWELNFEHNYMEIHLAQNYRMPDNSLIFPLVRKKEYPNLLYVRLPIKMECASSDTLMINRMFMIDTGMAWDIVLMQEANEFSFFNKQEDVVWTKYLNRYHRYCPVDAILADTLRMDSLRVYTFDFINRAPSNYLIGQNFL
;
A
#
# COMPACT_ATOMS: atom_id res chain seq x y z
N MET A 1 -8.02 32.96 -17.70
CA MET A 1 -8.60 31.61 -17.84
C MET A 1 -8.00 30.77 -16.73
N ASN A 2 -8.77 30.54 -15.67
CA ASN A 2 -8.35 29.70 -14.55
C ASN A 2 -8.39 28.24 -15.01
N LYS A 3 -7.23 27.62 -15.13
CA LYS A 3 -7.13 26.16 -15.29
C LYS A 3 -7.45 25.56 -13.92
N GLY A 4 -8.69 25.06 -13.77
CA GLY A 4 -9.10 24.34 -12.58
C GLY A 4 -8.19 23.12 -12.40
N LEU A 5 -7.55 23.01 -11.23
CA LEU A 5 -6.91 21.80 -10.79
C LEU A 5 -7.98 20.69 -10.73
N CYS A 6 -7.89 19.74 -11.62
CA CYS A 6 -8.61 18.48 -11.46
C CYS A 6 -7.97 17.71 -10.30
N SER A 7 -8.63 17.67 -9.15
CA SER A 7 -8.21 16.82 -8.05
C SER A 7 -8.67 15.39 -8.34
N VAL A 8 -7.71 14.49 -8.54
CA VAL A 8 -7.97 13.07 -8.66
C VAL A 8 -8.08 12.51 -7.27
N PHE A 9 -9.26 12.11 -6.88
CA PHE A 9 -9.50 11.25 -5.73
C PHE A 9 -9.67 9.79 -6.19
N LEU A 10 -8.63 9.25 -6.77
CA LEU A 10 -8.19 7.96 -6.30
C LEU A 10 -7.53 8.30 -4.97
N PHE A 11 -8.13 8.24 -3.87
CA PHE A 11 -7.64 8.53 -2.53
C PHE A 11 -6.17 9.01 -2.37
N PHE A 12 -5.59 9.75 -3.29
CA PHE A 12 -4.17 10.07 -3.35
C PHE A 12 -3.93 11.45 -3.91
N ILE A 13 -3.48 12.37 -3.09
CA ILE A 13 -2.88 13.65 -3.49
C ILE A 13 -1.39 13.54 -3.18
N ILE A 14 -0.56 13.65 -4.20
CA ILE A 14 0.89 13.64 -4.05
C ILE A 14 1.37 15.08 -3.92
N CYS A 15 2.03 15.40 -2.83
CA CYS A 15 3.03 16.46 -2.74
C CYS A 15 4.10 16.12 -1.71
N VAL A 16 5.34 16.28 -2.11
CA VAL A 16 6.53 15.93 -1.35
C VAL A 16 6.98 17.11 -0.53
N SER A 17 6.91 17.02 0.78
CA SER A 17 7.81 17.76 1.65
C SER A 17 8.10 16.95 2.92
N CYS A 18 9.35 16.53 3.07
CA CYS A 18 9.82 15.79 4.23
C CYS A 18 10.11 16.74 5.38
N GLY A 19 9.20 16.82 6.34
CA GLY A 19 9.48 17.29 7.69
C GLY A 19 9.04 16.22 8.69
N TYR A 20 9.94 15.73 9.52
CA TYR A 20 9.59 14.76 10.57
C TYR A 20 8.73 15.45 11.65
N PRO A 21 7.50 15.05 11.90
CA PRO A 21 6.82 15.45 13.11
C PRO A 21 7.32 14.62 14.29
N GLN A 22 7.93 15.28 15.27
CA GLN A 22 8.47 14.68 16.49
C GLN A 22 7.43 14.32 17.57
N GLN A 23 6.12 14.46 17.31
CA GLN A 23 5.09 14.28 18.34
C GLN A 23 3.99 13.32 17.89
N TYR A 24 4.20 12.01 18.13
CA TYR A 24 3.21 10.97 17.86
C TYR A 24 2.17 10.75 18.97
N THR A 25 2.33 11.36 20.14
CA THR A 25 1.49 11.10 21.33
C THR A 25 0.23 11.94 21.45
N GLU A 26 0.15 13.08 20.77
CA GLU A 26 -1.00 13.99 20.91
C GLU A 26 -2.11 13.81 19.88
N ILE A 27 -1.94 12.97 18.86
CA ILE A 27 -2.77 12.96 17.65
C ILE A 27 -3.95 12.00 17.74
N ILE A 28 -4.00 11.12 18.73
CA ILE A 28 -5.09 10.14 18.90
C ILE A 28 -6.43 10.80 19.27
N ASN A 29 -6.42 12.04 19.73
CA ASN A 29 -7.61 12.76 20.22
C ASN A 29 -8.25 13.74 19.21
N GLY A 30 -7.72 13.89 18.02
CA GLY A 30 -8.18 14.87 17.03
C GLY A 30 -9.02 14.24 15.92
N GLY A 31 -10.34 14.35 16.04
CA GLY A 31 -11.26 14.43 14.88
C GLY A 31 -11.37 13.26 13.90
N GLY A 32 -10.80 12.09 14.11
CA GLY A 32 -10.87 10.97 13.14
C GLY A 32 -9.61 10.85 12.27
N LYS A 33 -8.88 11.92 12.03
CA LYS A 33 -7.62 11.91 11.28
C LYS A 33 -6.50 11.30 12.09
N VAL A 34 -5.74 10.40 11.45
CA VAL A 34 -4.52 9.82 12.00
C VAL A 34 -3.37 10.20 11.10
N TYR A 35 -2.41 10.94 11.65
CA TYR A 35 -1.27 11.37 10.87
C TYR A 35 -0.26 10.24 10.72
N PHE A 36 0.27 10.07 9.52
CA PHE A 36 1.27 9.07 9.21
C PHE A 36 2.61 9.69 8.84
N CYS A 37 3.65 8.88 8.86
CA CYS A 37 4.92 9.20 8.22
C CYS A 37 5.24 8.17 7.15
N ILE A 38 5.97 8.60 6.13
CA ILE A 38 6.58 7.70 5.18
C ILE A 38 7.97 7.34 5.69
N ASN A 39 8.18 6.07 6.01
CA ASN A 39 9.48 5.60 6.51
C ASN A 39 10.55 5.78 5.40
N PRO A 40 11.66 6.49 5.67
CA PRO A 40 12.66 6.77 4.65
C PRO A 40 13.43 5.54 4.15
N LYS A 41 13.43 4.43 4.89
CA LYS A 41 14.17 3.20 4.53
C LYS A 41 13.38 2.31 3.56
N ASP A 42 12.16 1.99 3.94
CA ASP A 42 11.29 1.05 3.21
C ASP A 42 10.11 1.75 2.53
N ARG A 43 9.98 3.06 2.71
CA ARG A 43 8.93 3.91 2.14
C ARG A 43 7.52 3.53 2.57
N GLN A 44 7.37 2.71 3.59
CA GLN A 44 6.05 2.38 4.13
C GLN A 44 5.34 3.60 4.73
N ILE A 45 4.03 3.65 4.54
CA ILE A 45 3.13 4.53 5.28
C ILE A 45 3.01 3.94 6.70
N VAL A 46 3.53 4.63 7.72
CA VAL A 46 3.50 4.16 9.10
C VAL A 46 2.67 5.11 9.95
N LEU A 47 1.71 4.57 10.68
CA LEU A 47 0.83 5.35 11.56
C LEU A 47 0.65 4.68 12.93
N PRO A 48 0.35 5.49 13.98
CA PRO A 48 0.01 4.96 15.28
C PRO A 48 -1.41 4.38 15.27
N VAL A 49 -1.53 3.19 15.81
CA VAL A 49 -2.81 2.50 16.00
C VAL A 49 -2.93 2.01 17.45
N GLN A 50 -4.13 1.68 17.89
CA GLN A 50 -4.33 1.01 19.18
C GLN A 50 -4.75 -0.44 18.94
N LEU A 51 -4.10 -1.35 19.65
CA LEU A 51 -4.44 -2.77 19.67
C LEU A 51 -5.21 -3.07 20.97
N ASN A 52 -6.42 -3.65 20.83
CA ASN A 52 -7.32 -3.95 21.95
C ASN A 52 -7.52 -2.77 22.92
N ASP A 53 -7.58 -1.55 22.40
CA ASP A 53 -7.79 -0.28 23.13
C ASP A 53 -6.74 0.08 24.20
N SER A 54 -5.69 -0.70 24.35
CA SER A 54 -4.72 -0.52 25.44
C SER A 54 -3.27 -0.45 25.00
N ILE A 55 -2.93 -0.95 23.84
CA ILE A 55 -1.55 -1.04 23.35
C ILE A 55 -1.40 -0.16 22.12
N THR A 56 -0.53 0.85 22.19
CA THR A 56 -0.16 1.64 21.04
C THR A 56 0.91 0.92 20.23
N ALA A 57 0.68 0.76 18.93
CA ALA A 57 1.62 0.20 17.98
C ALA A 57 1.80 1.13 16.77
N ARG A 58 2.99 1.12 16.17
CA ARG A 58 3.28 1.80 14.91
C ARG A 58 3.23 0.78 13.80
N LEU A 59 2.14 0.76 13.06
CA LEU A 59 1.93 -0.22 11.99
C LEU A 59 2.07 0.42 10.61
N GLY A 60 2.65 -0.34 9.69
CA GLY A 60 2.61 -0.03 8.27
C GLY A 60 1.20 -0.20 7.71
N PHE A 61 0.79 0.67 6.81
CA PHE A 61 -0.44 0.50 6.02
C PHE A 61 -0.09 -0.04 4.64
N ASP A 62 -0.66 -1.20 4.29
CA ASP A 62 -0.32 -1.91 3.07
C ASP A 62 -1.55 -2.61 2.47
N THR A 63 -2.11 -2.06 1.39
CA THR A 63 -3.26 -2.64 0.69
C THR A 63 -2.92 -3.92 -0.09
N GLY A 64 -1.64 -4.17 -0.34
CA GLY A 64 -1.13 -5.40 -0.96
C GLY A 64 -0.80 -6.50 0.05
N GLY A 65 -0.90 -6.21 1.35
CA GLY A 65 -0.47 -7.10 2.42
C GLY A 65 -1.60 -7.75 3.21
N GLN A 66 -1.21 -8.25 4.38
CA GLN A 66 -2.12 -8.87 5.37
C GLN A 66 -1.86 -8.25 6.73
N PHE A 67 -2.71 -8.54 7.71
CA PHE A 67 -2.44 -8.10 9.08
C PHE A 67 -1.33 -8.93 9.71
N VAL A 68 -0.22 -8.27 10.03
CA VAL A 68 1.01 -8.87 10.55
C VAL A 68 1.48 -8.09 11.77
N LEU A 69 1.97 -8.78 12.80
CA LEU A 69 2.65 -8.19 13.94
C LEU A 69 4.08 -8.73 14.06
N ASP A 70 4.98 -7.86 14.52
CA ASP A 70 6.35 -8.25 14.82
C ASP A 70 6.42 -9.17 16.03
N SER A 71 7.19 -10.25 15.95
CA SER A 71 7.29 -11.25 16.99
C SER A 71 7.93 -10.72 18.28
N MET A 72 8.88 -9.81 18.19
CA MET A 72 9.49 -9.17 19.36
C MET A 72 8.53 -8.20 20.03
N PHE A 73 7.77 -7.43 19.24
CA PHE A 73 6.71 -6.57 19.76
C PHE A 73 5.67 -7.40 20.53
N CYS A 74 5.20 -8.51 19.95
CA CYS A 74 4.27 -9.41 20.66
C CYS A 74 4.88 -10.00 21.92
N ALA A 75 6.17 -10.32 21.93
CA ALA A 75 6.86 -10.88 23.11
C ALA A 75 6.93 -9.88 24.27
N THR A 76 7.00 -8.58 24.00
CA THR A 76 7.04 -7.53 25.03
C THR A 76 5.68 -7.15 25.58
N HIS A 77 4.59 -7.52 24.88
CA HIS A 77 3.21 -7.21 25.27
C HIS A 77 2.45 -8.48 25.64
N SER A 78 2.54 -8.88 26.92
CA SER A 78 2.01 -10.16 27.43
C SER A 78 0.53 -10.39 27.13
N SER A 79 -0.28 -9.34 27.09
CA SER A 79 -1.72 -9.43 26.76
C SER A 79 -1.97 -9.85 25.31
N ILE A 80 -1.16 -9.39 24.37
CA ILE A 80 -1.20 -9.85 22.97
C ILE A 80 -0.72 -11.30 22.92
N LYS A 81 0.41 -11.59 23.54
CA LYS A 81 1.02 -12.93 23.55
C LYS A 81 0.06 -13.97 24.14
N HIS A 82 -0.55 -13.69 25.29
CA HIS A 82 -1.45 -14.64 25.96
C HIS A 82 -2.69 -14.97 25.13
N ARG A 83 -3.26 -14.01 24.41
CA ARG A 83 -4.41 -14.23 23.53
C ARG A 83 -4.06 -14.95 22.22
N LEU A 84 -2.84 -14.75 21.71
CA LEU A 84 -2.44 -15.21 20.40
C LEU A 84 -1.82 -16.61 20.41
N PHE A 85 -1.25 -17.07 21.52
CA PHE A 85 -0.55 -18.36 21.57
C PHE A 85 -1.44 -19.58 21.84
N SER A 86 -2.72 -19.41 22.14
CA SER A 86 -3.63 -20.56 22.40
C SER A 86 -4.00 -21.35 21.14
N ASP A 87 -4.06 -20.70 19.96
CA ASP A 87 -4.55 -21.29 18.70
C ASP A 87 -3.53 -21.20 17.56
N ALA A 88 -2.24 -21.20 17.88
CA ALA A 88 -1.19 -20.99 16.88
C ALA A 88 -1.09 -22.13 15.86
N GLN A 89 -1.17 -21.78 14.59
CA GLN A 89 -0.82 -22.64 13.48
C GLN A 89 0.45 -22.13 12.81
N LEU A 90 1.46 -22.96 12.70
CA LEU A 90 2.69 -22.63 11.97
C LEU A 90 2.49 -22.87 10.49
N ARG A 91 2.74 -21.85 9.68
CA ARG A 91 2.74 -21.93 8.22
C ARG A 91 3.98 -21.24 7.66
N ASN A 92 4.50 -21.81 6.57
CA ASN A 92 5.51 -21.14 5.78
C ASN A 92 4.81 -20.23 4.78
N GLY A 93 5.07 -18.91 4.88
CA GLY A 93 4.61 -17.90 3.94
C GLY A 93 5.65 -17.64 2.87
N SER A 94 5.24 -17.40 1.63
CA SER A 94 6.10 -16.86 0.60
C SER A 94 5.83 -15.37 0.45
N GLY A 95 6.84 -14.55 0.69
CA GLY A 95 6.77 -13.14 0.34
C GLY A 95 7.06 -12.91 -1.14
N TRP A 96 6.81 -11.71 -1.63
CA TRP A 96 7.00 -11.26 -3.03
C TRP A 96 8.38 -11.55 -3.63
N ALA A 97 9.40 -11.74 -2.80
CA ALA A 97 10.77 -11.92 -3.24
C ALA A 97 11.23 -13.39 -3.23
N ASN A 98 10.33 -14.36 -3.29
CA ASN A 98 10.65 -15.80 -3.17
C ASN A 98 11.36 -16.17 -1.86
N PHE A 99 11.17 -15.40 -0.80
CA PHE A 99 11.64 -15.79 0.51
C PHE A 99 10.57 -16.62 1.21
N LEU A 100 10.97 -17.79 1.68
CA LEU A 100 10.16 -18.53 2.62
C LEU A 100 10.23 -17.83 3.97
N VAL A 101 9.11 -17.32 4.42
CA VAL A 101 9.01 -16.71 5.76
C VAL A 101 8.23 -17.66 6.66
N THR A 102 8.82 -17.99 7.77
CA THR A 102 8.10 -18.73 8.81
C THR A 102 7.29 -17.74 9.63
N CYS A 103 6.00 -17.92 9.66
CA CYS A 103 5.09 -17.12 10.48
C CYS A 103 4.16 -18.01 11.29
N SER A 104 3.71 -17.48 12.42
CA SER A 104 2.61 -18.05 13.18
C SER A 104 1.32 -17.39 12.76
N ILE A 105 0.26 -18.15 12.58
CA ILE A 105 -1.07 -17.65 12.23
C ILE A 105 -2.00 -17.88 13.41
N TYR A 106 -2.68 -16.83 13.83
CA TYR A 106 -3.59 -16.83 14.95
C TYR A 106 -4.98 -16.41 14.47
N SER A 107 -5.99 -17.21 14.81
CA SER A 107 -7.39 -16.96 14.49
C SER A 107 -8.03 -15.86 15.37
N ASN A 108 -7.35 -15.45 16.42
CA ASN A 108 -7.86 -14.48 17.37
C ASN A 108 -7.06 -13.17 17.27
N ALA A 109 -7.20 -12.50 16.15
CA ALA A 109 -6.51 -11.24 15.88
C ALA A 109 -6.92 -10.14 16.87
N PRO A 110 -6.00 -9.29 17.34
CA PRO A 110 -6.37 -8.13 18.13
C PRO A 110 -7.21 -7.16 17.30
N ILE A 111 -8.11 -6.45 17.97
CA ILE A 111 -8.83 -5.32 17.34
C ILE A 111 -7.82 -4.21 17.09
N VAL A 112 -7.80 -3.70 15.86
CA VAL A 112 -6.95 -2.58 15.45
C VAL A 112 -7.82 -1.33 15.39
N ARG A 113 -7.55 -0.33 16.25
CA ARG A 113 -8.24 0.95 16.18
C ARG A 113 -7.37 2.00 15.50
N VAL A 114 -7.93 2.56 14.42
CA VAL A 114 -7.34 3.66 13.65
C VAL A 114 -8.23 4.88 13.85
N GLY A 115 -7.75 5.87 14.57
CA GLY A 115 -8.57 7.01 14.97
C GLY A 115 -9.81 6.57 15.78
N LYS A 116 -11.00 6.78 15.23
CA LYS A 116 -12.28 6.40 15.85
C LYS A 116 -12.82 5.06 15.37
N VAL A 117 -12.18 4.43 14.38
CA VAL A 117 -12.70 3.21 13.75
C VAL A 117 -11.95 1.99 14.26
N SER A 118 -12.71 0.99 14.70
CA SER A 118 -12.19 -0.31 15.13
C SER A 118 -12.30 -1.34 14.02
N LEU A 119 -11.17 -1.89 13.63
CA LEU A 119 -11.04 -2.88 12.56
C LEU A 119 -10.91 -4.27 13.18
N LYS A 120 -11.66 -5.21 12.64
CA LYS A 120 -11.59 -6.63 13.04
C LYS A 120 -11.00 -7.45 11.90
N TYR A 121 -10.07 -8.31 12.26
CA TYR A 121 -9.45 -9.27 11.34
C TYR A 121 -9.71 -10.68 11.85
N ASP A 122 -9.94 -11.61 10.92
CA ASP A 122 -10.16 -13.01 11.28
C ASP A 122 -8.88 -13.67 11.77
N VAL A 123 -7.75 -13.23 11.21
CA VAL A 123 -6.44 -13.79 11.52
C VAL A 123 -5.37 -12.70 11.62
N THR A 124 -4.36 -12.99 12.44
CA THR A 124 -3.11 -12.23 12.52
C THR A 124 -1.94 -13.15 12.22
N GLN A 125 -1.01 -12.67 11.41
CA GLN A 125 0.29 -13.32 11.25
C GLN A 125 1.29 -12.71 12.24
N ILE A 126 2.14 -13.55 12.83
CA ILE A 126 3.26 -13.11 13.66
C ILE A 126 4.54 -13.65 13.06
N MET A 127 5.46 -12.75 12.75
CA MET A 127 6.76 -13.08 12.18
C MET A 127 7.82 -12.10 12.67
N ASN A 128 9.08 -12.36 12.38
CA ASN A 128 10.16 -11.41 12.61
C ASN A 128 10.11 -10.29 11.54
N TRP A 129 9.08 -9.44 11.69
CA TRP A 129 8.72 -8.41 10.71
C TRP A 129 9.83 -7.40 10.47
N LYS A 130 10.44 -6.90 11.57
CA LYS A 130 11.51 -5.89 11.51
C LYS A 130 12.72 -6.40 10.74
N TRP A 131 13.06 -7.66 10.91
CA TRP A 131 14.15 -8.28 10.18
C TRP A 131 13.80 -8.50 8.70
N TYR A 132 12.59 -9.03 8.45
CA TYR A 132 12.16 -9.39 7.10
C TYR A 132 12.02 -8.16 6.19
N MET A 133 11.36 -7.12 6.68
CA MET A 133 11.13 -5.89 5.92
C MET A 133 12.19 -4.82 6.13
N ASN A 134 13.17 -5.06 7.01
CA ASN A 134 14.11 -4.02 7.46
C ASN A 134 13.37 -2.74 7.94
N SER A 135 12.19 -2.92 8.49
CA SER A 135 11.24 -1.87 8.86
C SER A 135 11.41 -1.46 10.32
N SER A 136 11.05 -0.22 10.63
CA SER A 136 10.95 0.28 11.99
C SER A 136 9.54 0.13 12.59
N SER A 137 8.57 -0.35 11.80
CA SER A 137 7.20 -0.59 12.27
C SER A 137 7.10 -1.88 13.10
N GLU A 138 6.10 -1.94 13.98
CA GLU A 138 5.79 -3.13 14.78
C GLU A 138 4.92 -4.16 14.00
N GLY A 139 4.73 -3.97 12.72
CA GLY A 139 3.95 -4.82 11.84
C GLY A 139 3.28 -4.00 10.74
N MET A 140 2.26 -4.59 10.13
CA MET A 140 1.44 -3.90 9.13
C MET A 140 -0.01 -4.31 9.23
N PHE A 141 -0.90 -3.50 8.69
CA PHE A 141 -2.32 -3.79 8.51
C PHE A 141 -2.80 -3.33 7.13
N ASN A 142 -3.94 -3.83 6.72
CA ASN A 142 -4.57 -3.51 5.45
C ASN A 142 -6.04 -3.15 5.65
N ILE A 143 -6.74 -2.84 4.56
CA ILE A 143 -8.20 -2.71 4.57
C ILE A 143 -8.81 -4.10 4.77
N PRO A 144 -9.60 -4.33 5.84
CA PRO A 144 -10.23 -5.63 6.06
C PRO A 144 -11.03 -6.09 4.84
N PRO A 145 -10.95 -7.38 4.45
CA PRO A 145 -11.60 -7.87 3.23
C PRO A 145 -13.10 -7.71 3.23
N ASN A 146 -13.73 -7.73 4.39
CA ASN A 146 -15.19 -7.58 4.57
C ASN A 146 -15.62 -6.14 4.83
N ASP A 147 -14.71 -5.16 4.76
CA ASP A 147 -15.07 -3.76 4.95
C ASP A 147 -15.76 -3.21 3.71
N THR A 148 -17.07 -3.06 3.81
CA THR A 148 -17.95 -2.46 2.78
C THR A 148 -18.62 -1.18 3.26
N MET A 149 -18.34 -0.77 4.50
CA MET A 149 -19.04 0.33 5.16
C MET A 149 -18.22 1.62 5.22
N HIS A 150 -16.92 1.53 4.98
CA HIS A 150 -16.02 2.66 5.14
C HIS A 150 -15.40 3.13 3.84
N VAL A 151 -15.15 4.42 3.81
CA VAL A 151 -14.29 5.08 2.82
C VAL A 151 -12.97 5.41 3.51
N TRP A 152 -11.87 4.97 2.92
CA TRP A 152 -10.51 5.20 3.41
C TRP A 152 -9.89 6.35 2.65
N GLU A 153 -9.70 7.46 3.32
CA GLU A 153 -9.05 8.64 2.77
C GLU A 153 -7.58 8.64 3.18
N LEU A 154 -6.69 8.70 2.17
CA LEU A 154 -5.26 8.91 2.33
C LEU A 154 -4.91 10.26 1.73
N ASN A 155 -4.46 11.19 2.55
CA ASN A 155 -4.04 12.50 2.12
C ASN A 155 -2.52 12.62 2.22
N PHE A 156 -1.84 12.54 1.08
CA PHE A 156 -0.38 12.62 1.02
C PHE A 156 0.16 14.05 1.12
N GLU A 157 -0.65 15.05 0.79
CA GLU A 157 -0.26 16.46 0.95
C GLU A 157 -0.09 16.84 2.44
N HIS A 158 -1.01 16.31 3.27
CA HIS A 158 -1.03 16.62 4.70
C HIS A 158 -0.63 15.42 5.57
N ASN A 159 -0.28 14.29 4.97
CA ASN A 159 0.18 13.07 5.63
C ASN A 159 -0.80 12.55 6.69
N TYR A 160 -2.07 12.43 6.36
CA TYR A 160 -3.06 11.80 7.24
C TYR A 160 -3.87 10.71 6.54
N MET A 161 -4.36 9.78 7.33
CA MET A 161 -5.40 8.84 6.99
C MET A 161 -6.67 9.19 7.78
N GLU A 162 -7.83 9.14 7.13
CA GLU A 162 -9.12 9.24 7.80
C GLU A 162 -10.06 8.17 7.25
N ILE A 163 -10.81 7.53 8.15
CA ILE A 163 -11.77 6.48 7.79
C ILE A 163 -13.17 7.01 8.06
N HIS A 164 -13.97 7.13 7.01
CA HIS A 164 -15.31 7.67 7.04
C HIS A 164 -16.35 6.56 6.88
N LEU A 165 -17.53 6.72 7.46
CA LEU A 165 -18.70 5.93 7.05
C LEU A 165 -19.08 6.33 5.62
N ALA A 166 -19.24 5.36 4.74
CA ALA A 166 -19.53 5.60 3.31
C ALA A 166 -20.78 6.47 3.08
N GLN A 167 -21.81 6.26 3.91
CA GLN A 167 -23.05 7.04 3.85
C GLN A 167 -22.88 8.53 4.19
N ASN A 168 -21.81 8.89 4.91
CA ASN A 168 -21.55 10.26 5.36
C ASN A 168 -20.46 10.96 4.53
N TYR A 169 -19.76 10.19 3.66
CA TYR A 169 -18.67 10.73 2.87
C TYR A 169 -19.19 11.49 1.66
N ARG A 170 -18.69 12.70 1.50
CA ARG A 170 -18.95 13.51 0.30
C ARG A 170 -17.69 13.55 -0.53
N MET A 171 -17.79 13.01 -1.71
CA MET A 171 -16.71 13.03 -2.67
C MET A 171 -16.43 14.48 -3.10
N PRO A 172 -15.17 14.92 -3.12
CA PRO A 172 -14.81 16.23 -3.65
C PRO A 172 -15.21 16.39 -5.12
N ASP A 173 -15.57 17.61 -5.49
CA ASP A 173 -15.87 17.95 -6.89
C ASP A 173 -14.65 17.67 -7.78
N ASN A 174 -14.89 17.28 -9.02
CA ASN A 174 -13.85 16.92 -10.01
C ASN A 174 -13.01 15.68 -9.68
N SER A 175 -13.50 14.78 -8.83
CA SER A 175 -12.85 13.50 -8.55
C SER A 175 -12.92 12.56 -9.74
N LEU A 176 -11.83 11.86 -10.05
CA LEU A 176 -11.86 10.69 -10.93
C LEU A 176 -12.29 9.47 -10.11
N ILE A 177 -13.27 8.73 -10.62
CA ILE A 177 -13.84 7.59 -9.91
C ILE A 177 -13.52 6.32 -10.68
N PHE A 178 -12.86 5.39 -9.99
CA PHE A 178 -12.58 4.06 -10.51
C PHE A 178 -13.16 2.99 -9.60
N PRO A 179 -13.96 2.06 -10.13
CA PRO A 179 -14.47 0.95 -9.33
C PRO A 179 -13.34 0.07 -8.80
N LEU A 180 -13.34 -0.16 -7.48
CA LEU A 180 -12.46 -1.13 -6.85
C LEU A 180 -13.06 -2.52 -6.94
N VAL A 181 -12.22 -3.51 -7.21
CA VAL A 181 -12.60 -4.92 -7.34
C VAL A 181 -11.77 -5.77 -6.39
N ARG A 182 -12.39 -6.74 -5.75
CA ARG A 182 -11.70 -7.83 -5.03
C ARG A 182 -11.88 -9.12 -5.80
N LYS A 183 -10.81 -9.88 -5.99
CA LYS A 183 -10.86 -11.21 -6.61
C LYS A 183 -11.16 -12.24 -5.54
N LYS A 184 -11.97 -13.25 -5.89
CA LYS A 184 -12.33 -14.33 -4.96
C LYS A 184 -11.10 -15.11 -4.46
N GLU A 185 -10.10 -15.26 -5.31
CA GLU A 185 -8.85 -15.95 -5.01
C GLU A 185 -7.94 -15.15 -4.08
N TYR A 186 -8.11 -13.83 -4.07
CA TYR A 186 -7.30 -12.88 -3.29
C TYR A 186 -8.20 -11.82 -2.63
N PRO A 187 -9.04 -12.21 -1.66
CA PRO A 187 -10.05 -11.30 -1.10
C PRO A 187 -9.45 -10.13 -0.30
N ASN A 188 -8.21 -10.27 0.14
CA ASN A 188 -7.49 -9.21 0.88
C ASN A 188 -6.91 -8.13 -0.03
N LEU A 189 -6.86 -8.35 -1.34
CA LEU A 189 -6.20 -7.44 -2.28
C LEU A 189 -7.22 -6.59 -3.03
N LEU A 190 -6.83 -5.35 -3.28
CA LEU A 190 -7.63 -4.39 -4.04
C LEU A 190 -7.10 -4.27 -5.47
N TYR A 191 -8.03 -4.25 -6.41
CA TYR A 191 -7.73 -4.08 -7.82
C TYR A 191 -8.55 -2.93 -8.40
N VAL A 192 -7.95 -2.24 -9.36
CA VAL A 192 -8.58 -1.15 -10.11
C VAL A 192 -8.27 -1.29 -11.59
N ARG A 193 -9.25 -1.03 -12.46
CA ARG A 193 -9.00 -0.94 -13.90
C ARG A 193 -8.67 0.50 -14.24
N LEU A 194 -7.48 0.72 -14.80
CA LEU A 194 -7.00 2.05 -15.17
C LEU A 194 -6.72 2.13 -16.67
N PRO A 195 -7.35 3.06 -17.38
CA PRO A 195 -6.95 3.46 -18.72
C PRO A 195 -5.84 4.50 -18.60
N ILE A 196 -4.62 4.12 -19.00
CA ILE A 196 -3.44 4.98 -18.93
C ILE A 196 -2.80 5.06 -20.31
N LYS A 197 -2.65 6.27 -20.83
CA LYS A 197 -1.82 6.57 -21.99
C LYS A 197 -0.43 6.94 -21.50
N MET A 198 0.60 6.26 -21.94
CA MET A 198 1.99 6.50 -21.56
C MET A 198 2.80 6.91 -22.77
N GLU A 199 3.68 7.89 -22.59
CA GLU A 199 4.59 8.41 -23.62
C GLU A 199 6.02 8.27 -23.11
N CYS A 200 6.84 7.48 -23.83
CA CYS A 200 8.26 7.32 -23.54
C CYS A 200 9.07 8.44 -24.21
N ALA A 201 10.32 8.64 -23.78
CA ALA A 201 11.22 9.63 -24.38
C ALA A 201 11.50 9.38 -25.87
N SER A 202 11.42 8.13 -26.33
CA SER A 202 11.46 7.74 -27.75
C SER A 202 10.27 8.23 -28.57
N SER A 203 9.32 8.96 -27.98
CA SER A 203 8.04 9.37 -28.58
C SER A 203 7.08 8.20 -28.87
N ASP A 204 7.41 7.01 -28.43
CA ASP A 204 6.50 5.87 -28.50
C ASP A 204 5.37 6.04 -27.50
N THR A 205 4.15 5.82 -27.96
CA THR A 205 2.95 5.92 -27.14
C THR A 205 2.32 4.55 -26.95
N LEU A 206 1.97 4.24 -25.71
CA LEU A 206 1.29 3.01 -25.35
C LEU A 206 0.02 3.29 -24.56
N MET A 207 -1.08 2.62 -24.96
CA MET A 207 -2.33 2.62 -24.19
C MET A 207 -2.44 1.34 -23.37
N ILE A 208 -2.53 1.48 -22.05
CA ILE A 208 -2.77 0.38 -21.12
C ILE A 208 -4.16 0.54 -20.53
N ASN A 209 -4.99 -0.50 -20.65
CA ASN A 209 -6.28 -0.59 -19.97
C ASN A 209 -6.35 -1.95 -19.27
N ARG A 210 -5.76 -2.04 -18.11
CA ARG A 210 -5.57 -3.28 -17.36
C ARG A 210 -6.08 -3.17 -15.92
N MET A 211 -6.23 -4.34 -15.28
CA MET A 211 -6.49 -4.43 -13.86
C MET A 211 -5.16 -4.36 -13.11
N PHE A 212 -4.96 -3.29 -12.39
CA PHE A 212 -3.82 -3.10 -11.50
C PHE A 212 -4.16 -3.51 -10.07
N MET A 213 -3.27 -4.20 -9.40
CA MET A 213 -3.32 -4.37 -7.95
C MET A 213 -2.78 -3.12 -7.28
N ILE A 214 -3.49 -2.63 -6.29
CA ILE A 214 -3.08 -1.47 -5.48
C ILE A 214 -2.23 -2.00 -4.32
N ASP A 215 -1.00 -1.49 -4.21
CA ASP A 215 -0.04 -1.92 -3.20
C ASP A 215 0.63 -0.69 -2.55
N THR A 216 0.01 -0.17 -1.48
CA THR A 216 0.54 1.00 -0.75
C THR A 216 1.79 0.70 0.08
N GLY A 217 2.12 -0.56 0.28
CA GLY A 217 3.39 -1.00 0.88
C GLY A 217 4.57 -0.91 -0.08
N MET A 218 4.31 -0.67 -1.36
CA MET A 218 5.31 -0.61 -2.41
C MET A 218 5.62 0.84 -2.80
N ALA A 219 6.88 1.23 -2.71
CA ALA A 219 7.36 2.60 -2.97
C ALA A 219 7.59 2.91 -4.46
N TRP A 220 7.04 2.14 -5.36
CA TRP A 220 7.18 2.33 -6.80
C TRP A 220 5.93 2.95 -7.41
N ASP A 221 6.04 3.43 -8.63
CA ASP A 221 4.90 4.03 -9.32
C ASP A 221 4.06 2.93 -9.99
N ILE A 222 4.59 2.32 -11.04
CA ILE A 222 3.96 1.21 -11.77
C ILE A 222 4.94 0.05 -11.86
N VAL A 223 4.45 -1.18 -11.65
CA VAL A 223 5.24 -2.39 -11.82
C VAL A 223 4.55 -3.32 -12.80
N LEU A 224 5.33 -3.80 -13.77
CA LEU A 224 4.95 -4.84 -14.72
C LEU A 224 5.76 -6.10 -14.45
N MET A 225 5.07 -7.20 -14.21
CA MET A 225 5.70 -8.52 -14.11
C MET A 225 5.95 -9.07 -15.52
N GLN A 226 6.83 -10.05 -15.63
CA GLN A 226 7.25 -10.64 -16.90
C GLN A 226 6.08 -11.13 -17.79
N GLU A 227 5.00 -11.57 -17.18
CA GLU A 227 3.80 -12.00 -17.87
C GLU A 227 2.87 -10.88 -18.34
N ALA A 228 3.17 -9.62 -17.99
CA ALA A 228 2.41 -8.49 -18.50
C ALA A 228 2.64 -8.35 -20.01
N ASN A 229 1.58 -8.11 -20.77
CA ASN A 229 1.66 -8.00 -22.23
C ASN A 229 2.60 -6.86 -22.69
N GLU A 230 2.65 -5.80 -21.92
CA GLU A 230 3.42 -4.59 -22.18
C GLU A 230 4.88 -4.67 -21.67
N PHE A 231 5.23 -5.75 -20.94
CA PHE A 231 6.57 -5.94 -20.37
C PHE A 231 7.68 -5.80 -21.40
N SER A 232 7.53 -6.46 -22.55
CA SER A 232 8.55 -6.44 -23.61
C SER A 232 8.73 -5.06 -24.23
N PHE A 233 7.67 -4.23 -24.26
CA PHE A 233 7.75 -2.87 -24.75
C PHE A 233 8.67 -2.04 -23.85
N PHE A 234 8.40 -1.97 -22.54
CA PHE A 234 9.21 -1.19 -21.62
C PHE A 234 10.61 -1.76 -21.42
N ASN A 235 10.76 -3.07 -21.56
CA ASN A 235 12.03 -3.74 -21.40
C ASN A 235 13.03 -3.47 -22.53
N LYS A 236 12.56 -2.97 -23.66
CA LYS A 236 13.39 -2.65 -24.84
C LYS A 236 13.68 -1.15 -24.99
N GLN A 237 13.09 -0.29 -24.16
CA GLN A 237 13.34 1.14 -24.24
C GLN A 237 14.80 1.46 -23.93
N GLU A 238 15.37 2.42 -24.67
CA GLU A 238 16.78 2.84 -24.51
C GLU A 238 17.01 3.66 -23.25
N ASP A 239 15.98 4.38 -22.79
CA ASP A 239 16.04 5.27 -21.61
C ASP A 239 15.90 4.53 -20.28
N VAL A 240 16.23 3.25 -20.24
CA VAL A 240 16.11 2.44 -19.03
C VAL A 240 17.15 2.84 -17.98
N VAL A 241 16.66 3.18 -16.79
CA VAL A 241 17.48 3.52 -15.63
C VAL A 241 17.56 2.33 -14.69
N TRP A 242 18.77 2.04 -14.21
CA TRP A 242 19.00 1.02 -13.21
C TRP A 242 18.97 1.62 -11.81
N THR A 243 18.19 1.02 -10.93
CA THR A 243 18.13 1.36 -9.51
C THR A 243 18.35 0.13 -8.66
N LYS A 244 18.85 0.31 -7.42
CA LYS A 244 19.09 -0.76 -6.46
C LYS A 244 18.04 -0.69 -5.35
N TYR A 245 17.32 -1.78 -5.15
CA TYR A 245 16.38 -1.94 -4.06
C TYR A 245 16.51 -3.33 -3.43
N LEU A 246 16.58 -3.41 -2.11
CA LEU A 246 16.78 -4.65 -1.35
C LEU A 246 17.91 -5.54 -1.89
N ASN A 247 19.08 -4.93 -2.17
CA ASN A 247 20.26 -5.59 -2.73
C ASN A 247 20.08 -6.19 -4.13
N ARG A 248 19.03 -5.88 -4.86
CA ARG A 248 18.80 -6.26 -6.25
C ARG A 248 18.77 -5.04 -7.14
N TYR A 249 19.25 -5.21 -8.37
CA TYR A 249 19.10 -4.18 -9.40
C TYR A 249 17.75 -4.34 -10.07
N HIS A 250 17.05 -3.23 -10.20
CA HIS A 250 15.79 -3.12 -10.91
C HIS A 250 15.96 -2.04 -11.97
N ARG A 251 15.20 -2.15 -13.02
CA ARG A 251 15.20 -1.14 -14.04
C ARG A 251 13.81 -0.56 -14.22
N TYR A 252 13.75 0.68 -14.62
CA TYR A 252 12.51 1.35 -14.94
C TYR A 252 12.68 2.22 -16.18
N CYS A 253 11.59 2.42 -16.91
CA CYS A 253 11.46 3.38 -17.97
C CYS A 253 10.72 4.61 -17.44
N PRO A 254 11.28 5.84 -17.52
CA PRO A 254 10.54 7.05 -17.22
C PRO A 254 9.51 7.30 -18.33
N VAL A 255 8.30 7.68 -17.95
CA VAL A 255 7.21 7.98 -18.87
C VAL A 255 6.41 9.19 -18.39
N ASP A 256 5.85 9.94 -19.32
CA ASP A 256 4.75 10.83 -19.06
C ASP A 256 3.44 10.08 -19.29
N ALA A 257 2.46 10.25 -18.44
CA ALA A 257 1.21 9.51 -18.51
C ALA A 257 -0.01 10.41 -18.43
N ILE A 258 -1.09 9.97 -19.09
CA ILE A 258 -2.41 10.59 -18.97
C ILE A 258 -3.37 9.52 -18.50
N LEU A 259 -3.93 9.72 -17.30
CA LEU A 259 -4.91 8.83 -16.72
C LEU A 259 -6.33 9.30 -17.09
N ALA A 260 -7.13 8.38 -17.62
CA ALA A 260 -8.52 8.61 -18.02
C ALA A 260 -8.71 9.86 -18.90
N ASP A 261 -7.77 10.10 -19.83
CA ASP A 261 -7.75 11.22 -20.77
C ASP A 261 -7.76 12.63 -20.12
N THR A 262 -7.58 12.71 -18.82
CA THR A 262 -7.76 13.97 -18.05
C THR A 262 -6.58 14.32 -17.17
N LEU A 263 -6.06 13.39 -16.39
CA LEU A 263 -4.97 13.66 -15.46
C LEU A 263 -3.61 13.39 -16.09
N ARG A 264 -2.84 14.43 -16.28
CA ARG A 264 -1.43 14.31 -16.67
C ARG A 264 -0.56 14.06 -15.44
N MET A 265 0.31 13.07 -15.56
CA MET A 265 1.28 12.64 -14.56
C MET A 265 2.65 12.61 -15.25
N ASP A 266 3.55 13.50 -14.84
CA ASP A 266 4.87 13.63 -15.46
C ASP A 266 5.91 12.78 -14.70
N SER A 267 6.85 12.20 -15.46
CA SER A 267 8.01 11.46 -14.92
C SER A 267 7.67 10.25 -14.05
N LEU A 268 6.58 9.54 -14.37
CA LEU A 268 6.30 8.24 -13.77
C LEU A 268 7.36 7.21 -14.15
N ARG A 269 7.59 6.24 -13.28
CA ARG A 269 8.55 5.16 -13.48
C ARG A 269 7.82 3.84 -13.65
N VAL A 270 7.97 3.25 -14.84
CA VAL A 270 7.45 1.90 -15.11
C VAL A 270 8.58 0.90 -14.88
N TYR A 271 8.48 0.15 -13.78
CA TYR A 271 9.43 -0.90 -13.42
C TYR A 271 9.06 -2.21 -14.08
N THR A 272 10.07 -2.94 -14.58
CA THR A 272 9.90 -4.27 -15.14
C THR A 272 10.66 -5.30 -14.30
N PHE A 273 9.96 -6.38 -13.90
CA PHE A 273 10.52 -7.44 -13.09
C PHE A 273 10.59 -8.77 -13.86
N ASP A 274 11.81 -9.28 -14.02
CA ASP A 274 12.13 -10.49 -14.80
C ASP A 274 11.94 -11.80 -14.03
N PHE A 275 11.42 -11.76 -12.81
CA PHE A 275 11.24 -13.00 -12.06
C PHE A 275 9.80 -13.48 -12.14
N ILE A 276 9.70 -14.75 -12.47
CA ILE A 276 8.44 -15.48 -12.43
C ILE A 276 8.07 -15.64 -10.96
N ASN A 277 7.10 -14.89 -10.51
CA ASN A 277 6.52 -15.10 -9.21
C ASN A 277 5.04 -15.40 -9.37
N ARG A 278 4.52 -16.15 -8.43
CA ARG A 278 3.09 -16.34 -8.24
C ARG A 278 2.45 -15.06 -7.72
N ALA A 279 2.76 -13.94 -8.38
CA ALA A 279 2.18 -12.66 -8.05
C ALA A 279 0.66 -12.72 -8.29
N PRO A 280 -0.15 -12.15 -7.41
CA PRO A 280 -1.60 -12.10 -7.59
C PRO A 280 -2.02 -11.20 -8.75
N SER A 281 -1.09 -10.44 -9.33
CA SER A 281 -1.29 -9.60 -10.50
C SER A 281 0.02 -9.39 -11.27
N ASN A 282 -0.09 -9.30 -12.59
CA ASN A 282 1.02 -8.91 -13.47
C ASN A 282 1.18 -7.39 -13.58
N TYR A 283 0.24 -6.63 -13.02
CA TYR A 283 0.19 -5.17 -13.04
C TYR A 283 -0.05 -4.67 -11.63
N LEU A 284 0.84 -3.79 -11.17
CA LEU A 284 0.74 -3.18 -9.84
C LEU A 284 0.90 -1.67 -9.94
N ILE A 285 0.23 -0.96 -9.06
CA ILE A 285 0.49 0.44 -8.75
C ILE A 285 0.88 0.55 -7.28
N GLY A 286 1.96 1.26 -7.05
CA GLY A 286 2.48 1.49 -5.72
C GLY A 286 2.15 2.88 -5.20
N GLN A 287 2.71 3.20 -4.05
CA GLN A 287 2.46 4.42 -3.31
C GLN A 287 2.79 5.70 -4.10
N ASN A 288 3.84 5.70 -4.91
CA ASN A 288 4.23 6.91 -5.64
C ASN A 288 3.33 7.21 -6.85
N PHE A 289 2.58 6.21 -7.35
CA PHE A 289 1.57 6.44 -8.38
C PHE A 289 0.34 7.16 -7.79
N LEU A 290 0.09 6.90 -6.55
CA LEU A 290 -1.10 7.30 -5.82
C LEU A 290 -0.91 8.66 -5.18
#